data_a4a1c7ca4b0dc0f177a169e694e6a7d5
#
_entry.id   a4a1c7ca4b0dc0f177a169e694e6a7d5
#
_cell.length_a   1.000
_cell.length_b   1.000
_cell.length_c   1.000
_cell.angle_alpha   90.00
_cell.angle_beta   90.00
_cell.angle_gamma   90.00
#
_symmetry.space_group_name_H-M   'P 1'
#
loop_
_entity.id
_entity.type
_entity.pdbx_description
1 polymer ?
#
loop_
_entity_poly.entity_id
_entity_poly.type
_entity_poly.pdbx_seq_one_letter_code
_entity_poly.pdbx_strand_id
1 'polypeptide(L)' 'MLDRIISGIEALVGGRGSVYLEELNKARREVLDELERKTRMMGVNAVISIDFETTEMLEGFIMITAYGTAVEIEPLEK' A
#
# COMPACT_ATOMS: atom_id res chain seq x y z
N MET A 1 -22.65 -0.07 -0.88
CA MET A 1 -21.20 -0.23 -0.81
C MET A 1 -20.68 0.55 0.39
N LEU A 2 -19.86 -0.07 1.21
CA LEU A 2 -19.26 0.58 2.37
C LEU A 2 -17.83 0.98 2.01
N ASP A 3 -17.53 2.27 2.09
CA ASP A 3 -16.24 2.82 1.71
C ASP A 3 -15.47 3.31 2.91
N ARG A 4 -14.21 2.94 2.99
CA ARG A 4 -13.31 3.42 4.03
C ARG A 4 -11.96 3.75 3.41
N ILE A 5 -11.36 4.84 3.84
CA ILE A 5 -10.05 5.26 3.36
C ILE A 5 -8.97 4.65 4.24
N ILE A 6 -8.01 4.01 3.62
CA ILE A 6 -6.84 3.48 4.29
C ILE A 6 -5.64 4.33 3.89
N SER A 7 -4.92 4.82 4.89
CA SER A 7 -3.69 5.58 4.66
C SER A 7 -2.68 5.23 5.74
N GLY A 8 -1.46 5.66 5.54
CA GLY A 8 -0.44 5.46 6.54
C GLY A 8 0.20 4.08 6.56
N ILE A 9 0.03 3.31 5.50
CA ILE A 9 0.77 2.06 5.33
C ILE A 9 2.14 2.44 4.77
N GLU A 10 3.17 2.24 5.56
CA GLU A 10 4.47 2.77 5.26
C GLU A 10 5.56 1.72 5.32
N ALA A 11 6.58 1.89 4.49
CA ALA A 11 7.80 1.11 4.55
C ALA A 11 8.98 2.04 4.32
N LEU A 12 10.04 1.82 5.08
CA LEU A 12 11.27 2.59 4.94
C LEU A 12 12.25 1.79 4.10
N VAL A 13 12.76 2.42 3.05
CA VAL A 13 13.65 1.78 2.10
C VAL A 13 15.00 2.47 2.13
N GLY A 14 16.07 1.68 2.30
CA GLY A 14 17.43 2.16 2.16
C GLY A 14 18.11 1.39 1.05
N GLY A 15 19.10 2.01 0.42
CA GLY A 15 19.85 1.33 -0.62
C GLY A 15 20.39 2.29 -1.66
N ARG A 16 21.35 1.82 -2.43
CA ARG A 16 22.01 2.60 -3.47
C ARG A 16 22.27 1.72 -4.69
N GLY A 17 22.24 2.34 -5.86
CA GLY A 17 22.55 1.66 -7.11
C GLY A 17 21.51 0.63 -7.50
N SER A 18 21.95 -0.50 -8.03
CA SER A 18 21.06 -1.55 -8.52
C SER A 18 20.24 -2.20 -7.42
N VAL A 19 20.75 -2.23 -6.20
CA VAL A 19 20.05 -2.80 -5.05
C VAL A 19 18.82 -1.96 -4.70
N TYR A 20 18.89 -0.67 -4.96
CA TYR A 20 17.81 0.25 -4.63
C TYR A 20 16.48 -0.12 -5.29
N LEU A 21 16.50 -0.47 -6.58
CA LEU A 21 15.28 -0.83 -7.28
C LEU A 21 14.64 -2.11 -6.73
N GLU A 22 15.46 -3.08 -6.37
CA GLU A 22 14.95 -4.31 -5.78
C GLU A 22 14.32 -4.06 -4.42
N GLU A 23 14.96 -3.25 -3.59
CA GLU A 23 14.42 -2.88 -2.29
C GLU A 23 13.13 -2.08 -2.42
N LEU A 24 13.06 -1.19 -3.39
CA LEU A 24 11.87 -0.40 -3.65
C LEU A 24 10.69 -1.29 -4.04
N ASN A 25 10.91 -2.23 -4.94
CA ASN A 25 9.87 -3.15 -5.37
C ASN A 25 9.41 -4.06 -4.24
N LYS A 26 10.33 -4.52 -3.43
CA LYS A 26 10.02 -5.32 -2.26
C LYS A 26 9.16 -4.54 -1.25
N ALA A 27 9.55 -3.31 -1.00
CA ALA A 27 8.81 -2.44 -0.07
C ALA A 27 7.39 -2.16 -0.57
N ARG A 28 7.22 -1.94 -1.87
CA ARG A 28 5.90 -1.75 -2.45
C ARG A 28 5.01 -2.97 -2.24
N ARG A 29 5.57 -4.17 -2.43
CA ARG A 29 4.84 -5.40 -2.21
C ARG A 29 4.42 -5.56 -0.75
N GLU A 30 5.34 -5.28 0.16
CA GLU A 30 5.06 -5.35 1.59
C GLU A 30 3.93 -4.40 1.99
N VAL A 31 3.95 -3.19 1.43
CA VAL A 31 2.93 -2.19 1.69
C VAL A 31 1.58 -2.63 1.14
N LEU A 32 1.56 -3.22 -0.06
CA LEU A 32 0.32 -3.74 -0.64
C LEU A 32 -0.25 -4.89 0.18
N ASP A 33 0.60 -5.79 0.65
CA ASP A 33 0.17 -6.90 1.50
C ASP A 33 -0.44 -6.36 2.80
N GLU A 34 0.14 -5.33 3.35
CA GLU A 34 -0.38 -4.71 4.57
C GLU A 34 -1.73 -4.02 4.32
N LEU A 35 -1.89 -3.36 3.18
CA LEU A 35 -3.18 -2.79 2.78
C LEU A 35 -4.25 -3.87 2.71
N GLU A 36 -3.91 -4.98 2.10
CA GLU A 36 -4.82 -6.11 1.97
C GLU A 36 -5.20 -6.67 3.32
N ARG A 37 -4.23 -6.82 4.21
CA ARG A 37 -4.47 -7.30 5.57
C ARG A 37 -5.41 -6.37 6.34
N LYS A 38 -5.17 -5.06 6.26
CA LYS A 38 -6.03 -4.08 6.93
C LYS A 38 -7.44 -4.09 6.36
N THR A 39 -7.55 -4.28 5.05
CA THR A 39 -8.85 -4.36 4.39
C THR A 39 -9.66 -5.54 4.95
N ARG A 40 -9.02 -6.69 5.10
CA ARG A 40 -9.69 -7.85 5.69
C ARG A 40 -10.11 -7.59 7.13
N MET A 41 -9.28 -6.89 7.89
CA MET A 41 -9.59 -6.54 9.27
C MET A 41 -10.78 -5.59 9.38
N MET A 42 -11.03 -4.80 8.36
CA MET A 42 -12.18 -3.90 8.30
C MET A 42 -13.48 -4.63 7.91
N GLY A 43 -13.37 -5.88 7.56
CA GLY A 43 -14.54 -6.66 7.18
C GLY A 43 -15.03 -6.45 5.76
N VAL A 44 -14.18 -5.85 4.91
CA VAL A 44 -14.50 -5.65 3.50
C VAL A 44 -13.50 -6.43 2.64
N ASN A 45 -13.77 -6.52 1.35
CA ASN A 45 -13.08 -7.49 0.51
C ASN A 45 -12.27 -6.91 -0.65
N ALA A 46 -12.15 -5.61 -0.74
CA ALA A 46 -11.39 -5.01 -1.84
C ALA A 46 -10.83 -3.65 -1.47
N VAL A 47 -9.76 -3.28 -2.17
CA VAL A 47 -9.19 -1.93 -2.09
C VAL A 47 -9.15 -1.39 -3.50
N ILE A 48 -9.64 -0.19 -3.68
CA ILE A 48 -9.59 0.51 -4.96
C ILE A 48 -8.84 1.82 -4.81
N SER A 49 -8.51 2.44 -5.94
CA SER A 49 -7.85 3.75 -5.98
C SER A 49 -6.56 3.76 -5.17
N ILE A 50 -5.71 2.76 -5.38
CA ILE A 50 -4.45 2.66 -4.66
C ILE A 50 -3.45 3.63 -5.26
N ASP A 51 -2.87 4.47 -4.40
CA ASP A 51 -1.80 5.38 -4.76
C ASP A 51 -0.61 5.17 -3.85
N PHE A 52 0.57 5.39 -4.40
CA PHE A 52 1.80 5.38 -3.62
C PHE A 52 2.41 6.76 -3.59
N GLU A 53 2.95 7.12 -2.46
CA GLU A 53 3.69 8.35 -2.29
C GLU A 53 5.06 8.01 -1.73
N THR A 54 6.10 8.61 -2.30
CA THR A 54 7.46 8.39 -1.81
C THR A 54 7.99 9.70 -1.26
N THR A 55 8.58 9.63 -0.08
CA THR A 55 9.14 10.79 0.59
C THR A 55 10.57 10.47 1.03
N GLU A 56 11.50 11.33 0.65
CA GLU A 56 12.87 11.19 1.09
C GLU A 56 12.97 11.71 2.50
N MET A 57 13.31 10.82 3.43
CA MET A 57 13.35 11.15 4.85
C MET A 57 14.72 11.61 5.30
N LEU A 58 15.72 10.78 5.03
CA LEU A 58 17.10 11.03 5.37
C LEU A 58 17.94 10.61 4.19
N GLU A 59 19.19 11.03 4.17
CA GLU A 59 20.11 10.64 3.11
C GLU A 59 20.16 9.13 2.97
N GLY A 60 19.77 8.63 1.81
CA GLY A 60 19.76 7.21 1.51
C GLY A 60 18.52 6.45 1.95
N PHE A 61 17.51 7.15 2.49
CA PHE A 61 16.27 6.51 2.92
C PHE A 61 15.05 7.16 2.28
N ILE A 62 14.14 6.32 1.85
CA ILE A 62 12.88 6.76 1.27
C ILE A 62 11.75 6.05 2.01
N MET A 63 10.74 6.81 2.38
CA MET A 63 9.53 6.25 2.96
C MET A 63 8.49 6.10 1.86
N ILE A 64 7.91 4.91 1.74
CA ILE A 64 6.83 4.65 0.81
C ILE A 64 5.54 4.57 1.62
N THR A 65 4.57 5.36 1.22
CA THR A 65 3.25 5.33 1.85
C THR A 65 2.23 4.93 0.79
N ALA A 66 1.36 4.01 1.13
CA ALA A 66 0.27 3.62 0.26
C ALA A 66 -1.05 4.11 0.81
N TYR A 67 -1.93 4.52 -0.09
CA TYR A 67 -3.28 4.95 0.22
C TYR A 67 -4.24 4.12 -0.61
N GLY A 68 -5.39 3.84 -0.05
CA GLY A 68 -6.41 3.12 -0.78
C GLY A 68 -7.77 3.35 -0.15
N THR A 69 -8.82 2.98 -0.88
CA THR A 69 -10.18 3.02 -0.38
C THR A 69 -10.67 1.59 -0.25
N ALA A 70 -10.97 1.19 0.98
CA ALA A 70 -11.48 -0.14 1.25
C ALA A 70 -12.98 -0.15 0.97
N VAL A 71 -13.43 -1.12 0.19
CA VAL A 71 -14.81 -1.21 -0.24
C VAL A 71 -15.29 -2.65 -0.18
N GLU A 72 -16.58 -2.82 -0.09
CA GLU A 72 -17.17 -4.13 -0.25
C GLU A 72 -17.74 -4.24 -1.65
N ILE A 73 -17.28 -5.24 -2.37
CA ILE A 73 -17.72 -5.52 -3.73
C ILE A 73 -18.61 -6.75 -3.71
N GLU A 74 -19.75 -6.64 -4.33
CA GLU A 74 -20.67 -7.76 -4.49
C GLU A 74 -20.75 -8.15 -5.95
N PRO A 75 -20.72 -9.45 -6.24
CA PRO A 75 -20.88 -9.88 -7.63
C PRO A 75 -22.27 -9.55 -8.14
N LEU A 76 -22.34 -9.20 -9.41
CA LEU A 76 -23.63 -9.00 -10.05
C LEU A 76 -24.26 -10.36 -10.30
N GLU A 77 -25.47 -10.53 -9.81
CA GLU A 77 -26.23 -11.75 -10.04
C GLU A 77 -27.23 -11.53 -11.15
N LYS A 78 -27.43 -12.56 -11.92
CA LYS A 78 -28.40 -12.55 -13.00
C LYS A 78 -29.42 -13.64 -12.81
#